data_b63f7ace8e3d768ef5a87f44d76a3514
#
_entry.id   b63f7ace8e3d768ef5a87f44d76a3514
#
_cell.length_a   1.000
_cell.length_b   1.000
_cell.length_c   1.000
_cell.angle_alpha   90.00
_cell.angle_beta   90.00
_cell.angle_gamma   90.00
#
_symmetry.space_group_name_H-M   'P 1'
#
loop_
_entity.id
_entity.type
_entity.pdbx_description
1 polymer ?
#
loop_
_entity_poly.entity_id
_entity_poly.type
_entity_poly.pdbx_seq_one_letter_code
_entity_poly.pdbx_strand_id
1 'polypeptide(L)'
;MPHITLESHLPGITGLLEYRKETGAPIRDLTQILLRGPSTLTEAERELLATVVSHGNQCKFCTTAHAATVDLLLGESETSLKVKQDISTAPVSEKMKALLTIAALTGKGGRLVTTEIIEKAKAEGATDLEIHDTVLIAALFSLYNRYVDGMATAMPDNESYFNILADRLVNHGYSRLPQGYDHLKKQNTKP
;
A
#
# COMPACT_ATOMS: atom_id res chain seq x y z
N MET A 1 4.82 17.71 13.29
CA MET A 1 4.73 16.78 14.43
C MET A 1 3.37 16.11 14.41
N PRO A 2 3.26 14.84 14.78
CA PRO A 2 1.96 14.16 14.87
C PRO A 2 0.98 14.89 15.80
N HIS A 3 -0.31 14.82 15.49
CA HIS A 3 -1.37 15.46 16.29
C HIS A 3 -1.61 14.78 17.64
N ILE A 4 -1.11 13.55 17.82
CA ILE A 4 -1.14 12.78 19.07
C ILE A 4 0.26 12.28 19.39
N THR A 5 0.52 11.94 20.65
CA THR A 5 1.80 11.37 21.06
C THR A 5 1.93 9.95 20.53
N LEU A 6 2.90 9.73 19.64
CA LEU A 6 3.26 8.43 19.08
C LEU A 6 4.70 8.08 19.43
N GLU A 7 5.05 6.79 19.40
CA GLU A 7 6.41 6.33 19.57
C GLU A 7 7.29 6.85 18.42
N SER A 8 8.32 7.62 18.72
CA SER A 8 9.17 8.31 17.74
C SER A 8 9.87 7.37 16.73
N HIS A 9 10.12 6.13 17.13
CA HIS A 9 10.74 5.10 16.29
C HIS A 9 9.75 4.37 15.38
N LEU A 10 8.45 4.72 15.43
CA LEU A 10 7.37 4.11 14.63
C LEU A 10 6.71 5.16 13.73
N PRO A 11 7.36 5.57 12.63
CA PRO A 11 6.80 6.56 11.72
C PRO A 11 5.61 6.01 10.93
N GLY A 12 4.84 6.91 10.34
CA GLY A 12 3.73 6.59 9.46
C GLY A 12 2.65 5.77 10.14
N ILE A 13 2.11 4.82 9.39
CA ILE A 13 1.00 3.97 9.84
C ILE A 13 1.38 3.04 10.99
N THR A 14 2.66 2.66 11.11
CA THR A 14 3.09 1.69 12.12
C THR A 14 2.82 2.20 13.53
N GLY A 15 3.12 3.48 13.80
CA GLY A 15 2.83 4.11 15.09
C GLY A 15 1.34 4.13 15.43
N LEU A 16 0.50 4.40 14.44
CA LEU A 16 -0.95 4.45 14.61
C LEU A 16 -1.54 3.06 14.93
N LEU A 17 -1.09 2.02 14.22
CA LEU A 17 -1.54 0.65 14.45
C LEU A 17 -1.04 0.08 15.79
N GLU A 18 0.08 0.57 16.31
CA GLU A 18 0.58 0.20 17.66
C GLU A 18 -0.07 1.04 18.77
N TYR A 19 -0.49 2.26 18.49
CA TYR A 19 -1.17 3.14 19.45
C TYR A 19 -2.47 2.52 19.97
N ARG A 20 -3.27 1.92 19.08
CA ARG A 20 -4.50 1.22 19.45
C ARG A 20 -4.56 -0.15 18.78
N LYS A 21 -4.06 -1.16 19.46
CA LYS A 21 -3.92 -2.51 18.93
C LYS A 21 -5.25 -3.17 18.59
N GLU A 22 -6.33 -2.84 19.32
CA GLU A 22 -7.68 -3.39 19.09
C GLU A 22 -8.24 -3.01 17.72
N THR A 23 -7.88 -1.83 17.20
CA THR A 23 -8.22 -1.42 15.84
C THR A 23 -7.11 -1.75 14.84
N GLY A 24 -5.86 -1.73 15.28
CA GLY A 24 -4.70 -2.01 14.45
C GLY A 24 -4.61 -3.47 14.00
N ALA A 25 -4.96 -4.42 14.88
CA ALA A 25 -4.89 -5.84 14.53
C ALA A 25 -5.84 -6.22 13.39
N PRO A 26 -7.15 -5.96 13.44
CA PRO A 26 -8.06 -6.33 12.35
C PRO A 26 -7.72 -5.63 11.03
N ILE A 27 -7.18 -4.41 11.07
CA ILE A 27 -6.74 -3.72 9.84
C ILE A 27 -5.52 -4.42 9.24
N ARG A 28 -4.53 -4.83 10.06
CA ARG A 28 -3.39 -5.63 9.60
C ARG A 28 -3.82 -6.98 9.04
N ASP A 29 -4.75 -7.66 9.70
CA ASP A 29 -5.24 -8.96 9.26
C ASP A 29 -5.93 -8.85 7.89
N LEU A 30 -6.76 -7.83 7.69
CA LEU A 30 -7.36 -7.54 6.39
C LEU A 30 -6.28 -7.25 5.33
N THR A 31 -5.27 -6.44 5.67
CA THR A 31 -4.17 -6.14 4.75
C THR A 31 -3.38 -7.38 4.39
N GLN A 32 -3.09 -8.24 5.37
CA GLN A 32 -2.41 -9.51 5.15
C GLN A 32 -3.20 -10.41 4.19
N ILE A 33 -4.50 -10.54 4.39
CA ILE A 33 -5.37 -11.34 3.51
C ILE A 33 -5.32 -10.79 2.08
N LEU A 34 -5.51 -9.49 1.91
CA LEU A 34 -5.61 -8.88 0.59
C LEU A 34 -4.28 -8.83 -0.15
N LEU A 35 -3.16 -8.54 0.53
CA LEU A 35 -1.89 -8.33 -0.14
C LEU A 35 -0.98 -9.57 -0.15
N ARG A 36 -1.22 -10.55 0.74
CA ARG A 36 -0.37 -11.76 0.89
C ARG A 36 -1.16 -13.08 0.88
N GLY A 37 -2.48 -13.03 0.98
CA GLY A 37 -3.32 -14.22 0.87
C GLY A 37 -3.33 -14.82 -0.54
N PRO A 38 -3.94 -16.00 -0.72
CA PRO A 38 -4.11 -16.61 -2.03
C PRO A 38 -4.84 -15.68 -3.01
N SER A 39 -4.29 -15.50 -4.20
CA SER A 39 -4.86 -14.66 -5.25
C SER A 39 -4.31 -15.07 -6.63
N THR A 40 -5.04 -14.74 -7.69
CA THR A 40 -4.56 -14.83 -9.08
C THR A 40 -3.68 -13.64 -9.46
N LEU A 41 -3.73 -12.54 -8.69
CA LEU A 41 -2.80 -11.43 -8.81
C LEU A 41 -1.56 -11.71 -7.97
N THR A 42 -0.39 -11.44 -8.52
CA THR A 42 0.88 -11.54 -7.80
C THR A 42 0.94 -10.53 -6.66
N GLU A 43 1.83 -10.74 -5.69
CA GLU A 43 2.04 -9.78 -4.60
C GLU A 43 2.47 -8.40 -5.14
N ALA A 44 3.33 -8.35 -6.16
CA ALA A 44 3.74 -7.10 -6.79
C ALA A 44 2.56 -6.34 -7.43
N GLU A 45 1.66 -7.05 -8.13
CA GLU A 45 0.46 -6.42 -8.71
C GLU A 45 -0.47 -5.84 -7.65
N ARG A 46 -0.65 -6.53 -6.52
CA ARG A 46 -1.45 -6.02 -5.39
C ARG A 46 -0.79 -4.82 -4.69
N GLU A 47 0.53 -4.82 -4.59
CA GLU A 47 1.29 -3.65 -4.10
C GLU A 47 1.21 -2.46 -5.09
N LEU A 48 1.15 -2.71 -6.39
CA LEU A 48 0.92 -1.65 -7.39
C LEU A 48 -0.46 -1.00 -7.22
N LEU A 49 -1.51 -1.77 -6.89
CA LEU A 49 -2.84 -1.22 -6.56
C LEU A 49 -2.75 -0.30 -5.35
N ALA A 50 -2.04 -0.72 -4.29
CA ALA A 50 -1.80 0.10 -3.11
C ALA A 50 -1.00 1.38 -3.44
N THR A 51 0.02 1.25 -4.30
CA THR A 51 0.88 2.37 -4.73
C THR A 51 0.09 3.41 -5.50
N VAL A 52 -0.70 3.02 -6.50
CA VAL A 52 -1.45 3.97 -7.35
C VAL A 52 -2.48 4.75 -6.54
N VAL A 53 -3.17 4.09 -5.61
CA VAL A 53 -4.15 4.74 -4.71
C VAL A 53 -3.45 5.74 -3.78
N SER A 54 -2.36 5.31 -3.14
CA SER A 54 -1.62 6.16 -2.22
C SER A 54 -1.00 7.37 -2.91
N HIS A 55 -0.50 7.19 -4.14
CA HIS A 55 0.00 8.27 -4.97
C HIS A 55 -1.11 9.26 -5.36
N GLY A 56 -2.26 8.75 -5.83
CA GLY A 56 -3.42 9.56 -6.18
C GLY A 56 -3.99 10.35 -5.00
N ASN A 57 -3.90 9.80 -3.78
CA ASN A 57 -4.27 10.47 -2.53
C ASN A 57 -3.16 11.36 -1.97
N GLN A 58 -1.99 11.45 -2.61
CA GLN A 58 -0.83 12.26 -2.20
C GLN A 58 -0.24 11.87 -0.83
N CYS A 59 -0.50 10.66 -0.33
CA CYS A 59 0.09 10.18 0.91
C CYS A 59 1.54 9.72 0.67
N LYS A 60 2.49 10.58 1.01
CA LYS A 60 3.92 10.35 0.78
C LYS A 60 4.43 9.06 1.41
N PHE A 61 4.12 8.84 2.71
CA PHE A 61 4.59 7.67 3.43
C PHE A 61 4.13 6.37 2.75
N CYS A 62 2.81 6.26 2.49
CA CYS A 62 2.24 5.06 1.89
C CYS A 62 2.77 4.84 0.46
N THR A 63 2.83 5.90 -0.36
CA THR A 63 3.37 5.80 -1.73
C THR A 63 4.80 5.26 -1.73
N THR A 64 5.67 5.81 -0.88
CA THR A 64 7.07 5.39 -0.82
C THR A 64 7.22 3.95 -0.31
N ALA A 65 6.47 3.58 0.74
CA ALA A 65 6.50 2.23 1.31
C ALA A 65 6.10 1.16 0.29
N HIS A 66 4.98 1.37 -0.41
CA HIS A 66 4.44 0.38 -1.35
C HIS A 66 5.21 0.36 -2.66
N ALA A 67 5.68 1.52 -3.17
CA ALA A 67 6.58 1.55 -4.32
C ALA A 67 7.90 0.79 -4.04
N ALA A 68 8.53 1.01 -2.89
CA ALA A 68 9.74 0.27 -2.51
C ALA A 68 9.49 -1.26 -2.38
N THR A 69 8.29 -1.65 -1.94
CA THR A 69 7.90 -3.07 -1.86
C THR A 69 7.71 -3.67 -3.25
N VAL A 70 7.06 -2.93 -4.18
CA VAL A 70 6.97 -3.33 -5.60
C VAL A 70 8.35 -3.49 -6.21
N ASP A 71 9.21 -2.49 -6.04
CA ASP A 71 10.55 -2.47 -6.61
C ASP A 71 11.38 -3.68 -6.14
N LEU A 72 11.27 -4.04 -4.86
CA LEU A 72 11.92 -5.22 -4.32
C LEU A 72 11.35 -6.53 -4.88
N LEU A 73 10.02 -6.64 -5.00
CA LEU A 73 9.34 -7.83 -5.54
C LEU A 73 9.65 -8.06 -7.01
N LEU A 74 9.79 -6.99 -7.80
CA LEU A 74 10.09 -7.05 -9.22
C LEU A 74 11.60 -7.08 -9.53
N GLY A 75 12.44 -6.65 -8.58
CA GLY A 75 13.89 -6.49 -8.79
C GLY A 75 14.23 -5.29 -9.69
N GLU A 76 13.29 -4.36 -9.87
CA GLU A 76 13.45 -3.14 -10.69
C GLU A 76 12.47 -2.06 -10.21
N SER A 77 12.66 -0.79 -10.62
CA SER A 77 11.86 0.35 -10.17
C SER A 77 11.11 1.09 -11.30
N GLU A 78 11.25 0.63 -12.53
CA GLU A 78 10.61 1.28 -13.69
C GLU A 78 9.08 1.14 -13.62
N THR A 79 8.59 -0.05 -13.27
CA THR A 79 7.15 -0.35 -13.22
C THR A 79 6.43 0.53 -12.20
N SER A 80 6.94 0.62 -10.96
CA SER A 80 6.32 1.47 -9.93
C SER A 80 6.38 2.95 -10.30
N LEU A 81 7.47 3.39 -10.93
CA LEU A 81 7.61 4.77 -11.41
C LEU A 81 6.60 5.08 -12.51
N LYS A 82 6.48 4.23 -13.52
CA LYS A 82 5.55 4.41 -14.65
C LYS A 82 4.10 4.41 -14.18
N VAL A 83 3.70 3.50 -13.30
CA VAL A 83 2.34 3.46 -12.73
C VAL A 83 1.98 4.78 -12.03
N LYS A 84 2.93 5.40 -11.35
CA LYS A 84 2.72 6.71 -10.70
C LYS A 84 2.63 7.86 -11.70
N GLN A 85 3.33 7.78 -12.82
CA GLN A 85 3.35 8.82 -13.86
C GLN A 85 2.15 8.71 -14.80
N ASP A 86 1.99 7.53 -15.40
CA ASP A 86 0.94 7.23 -16.37
C ASP A 86 0.72 5.72 -16.48
N ILE A 87 -0.41 5.25 -15.99
CA ILE A 87 -0.80 3.83 -16.03
C ILE A 87 -0.78 3.28 -17.46
N SER A 88 -1.12 4.08 -18.47
CA SER A 88 -1.20 3.63 -19.87
C SER A 88 0.15 3.20 -20.42
N THR A 89 1.23 3.80 -19.94
CA THR A 89 2.61 3.53 -20.37
C THR A 89 3.35 2.53 -19.49
N ALA A 90 2.73 2.09 -18.39
CA ALA A 90 3.36 1.15 -17.46
C ALA A 90 3.59 -0.22 -18.12
N PRO A 91 4.74 -0.88 -17.86
CA PRO A 91 5.08 -2.17 -18.44
C PRO A 91 4.37 -3.34 -17.73
N VAL A 92 3.04 -3.29 -17.70
CA VAL A 92 2.16 -4.30 -17.12
C VAL A 92 1.11 -4.72 -18.14
N SER A 93 0.42 -5.86 -17.92
CA SER A 93 -0.62 -6.35 -18.82
C SER A 93 -1.79 -5.36 -18.94
N GLU A 94 -2.55 -5.43 -20.05
CA GLU A 94 -3.75 -4.60 -20.24
C GLU A 94 -4.79 -4.87 -19.14
N LYS A 95 -4.93 -6.13 -18.70
CA LYS A 95 -5.71 -6.48 -17.51
C LYS A 95 -5.27 -5.67 -16.28
N MET A 96 -3.96 -5.64 -16.01
CA MET A 96 -3.44 -4.92 -14.85
C MET A 96 -3.62 -3.40 -14.99
N LYS A 97 -3.46 -2.83 -16.20
CA LYS A 97 -3.77 -1.41 -16.44
C LYS A 97 -5.23 -1.07 -16.15
N ALA A 98 -6.15 -1.97 -16.53
CA ALA A 98 -7.58 -1.78 -16.24
C ALA A 98 -7.87 -1.85 -14.74
N LEU A 99 -7.27 -2.81 -14.02
CA LEU A 99 -7.39 -2.91 -12.55
C LEU A 99 -6.77 -1.69 -11.83
N LEU A 100 -5.60 -1.22 -12.25
CA LEU A 100 -4.99 0.01 -11.73
C LEU A 100 -5.88 1.24 -11.95
N THR A 101 -6.55 1.30 -13.10
CA THR A 101 -7.53 2.37 -13.39
C THR A 101 -8.71 2.31 -12.42
N ILE A 102 -9.27 1.12 -12.15
CA ILE A 102 -10.33 0.91 -11.16
C ILE A 102 -9.85 1.36 -9.77
N ALA A 103 -8.64 0.96 -9.36
CA ALA A 103 -8.08 1.33 -8.07
C ALA A 103 -7.89 2.86 -7.94
N ALA A 104 -7.33 3.51 -8.97
CA ALA A 104 -7.14 4.95 -8.99
C ALA A 104 -8.47 5.73 -8.90
N LEU A 105 -9.50 5.27 -9.59
CA LEU A 105 -10.84 5.87 -9.54
C LEU A 105 -11.50 5.64 -8.19
N THR A 106 -11.41 4.43 -7.63
CA THR A 106 -11.92 4.10 -6.30
C THR A 106 -11.29 5.01 -5.23
N GLY A 107 -9.97 5.25 -5.32
CA GLY A 107 -9.24 6.15 -4.42
C GLY A 107 -9.76 7.58 -4.43
N LYS A 108 -10.17 8.07 -5.60
CA LYS A 108 -10.79 9.42 -5.77
C LYS A 108 -12.25 9.45 -5.32
N GLY A 109 -12.99 8.37 -5.56
CA GLY A 109 -14.39 8.24 -5.19
C GLY A 109 -15.04 7.05 -5.86
N GLY A 110 -15.60 6.11 -5.10
CA GLY A 110 -16.13 4.84 -5.61
C GLY A 110 -17.20 5.00 -6.71
N ARG A 111 -17.93 6.12 -6.75
CA ARG A 111 -18.92 6.39 -7.80
C ARG A 111 -18.30 6.68 -9.19
N LEU A 112 -16.99 6.92 -9.24
CA LEU A 112 -16.26 7.10 -10.51
C LEU A 112 -15.99 5.78 -11.22
N VAL A 113 -16.15 4.64 -10.54
CA VAL A 113 -16.07 3.31 -11.13
C VAL A 113 -17.41 2.99 -11.77
N THR A 114 -17.50 3.24 -13.08
CA THR A 114 -18.73 3.01 -13.87
C THR A 114 -18.79 1.58 -14.42
N THR A 115 -19.97 1.18 -14.91
CA THR A 115 -20.16 -0.12 -15.56
C THR A 115 -19.19 -0.31 -16.73
N GLU A 116 -18.97 0.73 -17.55
CA GLU A 116 -18.09 0.67 -18.72
C GLU A 116 -16.64 0.36 -18.34
N ILE A 117 -16.17 0.89 -17.18
CA ILE A 117 -14.82 0.63 -16.67
C ILE A 117 -14.70 -0.82 -16.19
N ILE A 118 -15.73 -1.35 -15.54
CA ILE A 118 -15.78 -2.76 -15.12
C ILE A 118 -15.81 -3.68 -16.33
N GLU A 119 -16.67 -3.41 -17.31
CA GLU A 119 -16.75 -4.23 -18.53
C GLU A 119 -15.45 -4.21 -19.33
N LYS A 120 -14.75 -3.07 -19.38
CA LYS A 120 -13.41 -3.01 -19.98
C LYS A 120 -12.43 -3.93 -19.25
N ALA A 121 -12.41 -3.92 -17.91
CA ALA A 121 -11.52 -4.82 -17.16
C ALA A 121 -11.84 -6.30 -17.41
N LYS A 122 -13.12 -6.65 -17.47
CA LYS A 122 -13.56 -8.01 -17.81
C LYS A 122 -13.16 -8.42 -19.23
N ALA A 123 -13.26 -7.51 -20.19
CA ALA A 123 -12.82 -7.74 -21.56
C ALA A 123 -11.31 -8.02 -21.66
N GLU A 124 -10.51 -7.42 -20.76
CA GLU A 124 -9.08 -7.70 -20.63
C GLU A 124 -8.77 -8.93 -19.74
N GLY A 125 -9.80 -9.70 -19.37
CA GLY A 125 -9.68 -10.97 -18.65
C GLY A 125 -9.63 -10.83 -17.11
N ALA A 126 -10.05 -9.70 -16.54
CA ALA A 126 -10.19 -9.59 -15.11
C ALA A 126 -11.39 -10.39 -14.60
N THR A 127 -11.19 -11.19 -13.56
CA THR A 127 -12.24 -11.94 -12.90
C THR A 127 -13.03 -11.06 -11.92
N ASP A 128 -14.24 -11.49 -11.56
CA ASP A 128 -15.04 -10.77 -10.54
C ASP A 128 -14.32 -10.68 -9.20
N LEU A 129 -13.53 -11.70 -8.81
CA LEU A 129 -12.73 -11.68 -7.59
C LEU A 129 -11.59 -10.68 -7.66
N GLU A 130 -10.87 -10.59 -8.79
CA GLU A 130 -9.80 -9.60 -8.98
C GLU A 130 -10.36 -8.17 -8.94
N ILE A 131 -11.52 -7.93 -9.53
CA ILE A 131 -12.20 -6.64 -9.48
C ILE A 131 -12.64 -6.31 -8.04
N HIS A 132 -13.25 -7.28 -7.34
CA HIS A 132 -13.64 -7.14 -5.92
C HIS A 132 -12.44 -6.75 -5.06
N ASP A 133 -11.35 -7.53 -5.15
CA ASP A 133 -10.15 -7.31 -4.34
C ASP A 133 -9.46 -5.98 -4.70
N THR A 134 -9.45 -5.59 -5.97
CA THR A 134 -8.94 -4.30 -6.42
C THR A 134 -9.68 -3.13 -5.75
N VAL A 135 -11.02 -3.17 -5.75
CA VAL A 135 -11.84 -2.13 -5.10
C VAL A 135 -11.62 -2.13 -3.59
N LEU A 136 -11.54 -3.30 -2.96
CA LEU A 136 -11.35 -3.43 -1.52
C LEU A 136 -9.94 -2.97 -1.10
N ILE A 137 -8.87 -3.32 -1.85
CA ILE A 137 -7.52 -2.80 -1.65
C ILE A 137 -7.52 -1.27 -1.75
N ALA A 138 -8.17 -0.71 -2.78
CA ALA A 138 -8.22 0.72 -2.97
C ALA A 138 -8.95 1.46 -1.83
N ALA A 139 -10.04 0.89 -1.33
CA ALA A 139 -10.77 1.41 -0.17
C ALA A 139 -9.93 1.34 1.11
N LEU A 140 -9.25 0.22 1.35
CA LEU A 140 -8.37 0.02 2.49
C LEU A 140 -7.20 1.02 2.48
N PHE A 141 -6.56 1.22 1.31
CA PHE A 141 -5.47 2.19 1.20
C PHE A 141 -5.95 3.64 1.28
N SER A 142 -7.17 3.92 0.85
CA SER A 142 -7.80 5.22 1.12
C SER A 142 -8.01 5.46 2.62
N LEU A 143 -8.36 4.42 3.40
CA LEU A 143 -8.39 4.48 4.86
C LEU A 143 -6.99 4.78 5.42
N TYR A 144 -5.98 4.01 5.03
CA TYR A 144 -4.61 4.20 5.50
C TYR A 144 -4.08 5.60 5.21
N ASN A 145 -4.25 6.08 3.98
CA ASN A 145 -3.75 7.40 3.58
C ASN A 145 -4.37 8.51 4.44
N ARG A 146 -5.70 8.50 4.61
CA ARG A 146 -6.40 9.48 5.44
C ARG A 146 -6.02 9.38 6.91
N TYR A 147 -5.73 8.18 7.41
CA TYR A 147 -5.32 7.98 8.80
C TYR A 147 -3.90 8.50 9.03
N VAL A 148 -2.96 8.19 8.14
CA VAL A 148 -1.57 8.69 8.19
C VAL A 148 -1.54 10.22 8.09
N ASP A 149 -2.20 10.78 7.08
CA ASP A 149 -2.17 12.21 6.80
C ASP A 149 -3.03 13.01 7.80
N GLY A 150 -4.20 12.50 8.18
CA GLY A 150 -5.09 13.13 9.15
C GLY A 150 -4.52 13.18 10.58
N MET A 151 -3.56 12.30 10.90
CA MET A 151 -2.81 12.33 12.16
C MET A 151 -1.45 13.01 12.04
N ALA A 152 -1.11 13.53 10.86
CA ALA A 152 0.17 14.18 10.56
C ALA A 152 1.38 13.35 11.03
N THR A 153 1.38 12.04 10.76
CA THR A 153 2.44 11.15 11.22
C THR A 153 3.79 11.53 10.63
N ALA A 154 4.86 11.31 11.39
CA ALA A 154 6.21 11.64 10.94
C ALA A 154 6.62 10.78 9.73
N MET A 155 7.32 11.41 8.79
CA MET A 155 8.14 10.68 7.81
C MET A 155 9.42 10.22 8.49
N PRO A 156 9.99 9.06 8.11
CA PRO A 156 11.29 8.66 8.60
C PRO A 156 12.38 9.60 8.08
N ASP A 157 13.33 9.93 8.94
CA ASP A 157 14.47 10.80 8.60
C ASP A 157 15.50 10.08 7.71
N ASN A 158 15.49 8.76 7.71
CA ASN A 158 16.44 7.92 6.98
C ASN A 158 15.76 7.24 5.78
N GLU A 159 16.27 7.50 4.57
CA GLU A 159 15.78 6.88 3.34
C GLU A 159 15.86 5.34 3.36
N SER A 160 16.87 4.77 4.06
CA SER A 160 16.99 3.32 4.21
C SER A 160 15.81 2.67 4.96
N TYR A 161 15.01 3.45 5.69
CA TYR A 161 13.82 2.94 6.38
C TYR A 161 12.87 2.22 5.44
N PHE A 162 12.61 2.78 4.26
CA PHE A 162 11.67 2.18 3.31
C PHE A 162 12.20 0.90 2.69
N ASN A 163 13.52 0.78 2.51
CA ASN A 163 14.14 -0.47 2.06
C ASN A 163 14.01 -1.57 3.13
N ILE A 164 14.24 -1.24 4.40
CA ILE A 164 14.06 -2.16 5.52
C ILE A 164 12.58 -2.56 5.68
N LEU A 165 11.67 -1.60 5.52
CA LEU A 165 10.24 -1.87 5.55
C LEU A 165 9.81 -2.78 4.39
N ALA A 166 10.28 -2.51 3.17
CA ALA A 166 10.00 -3.34 2.00
C ALA A 166 10.50 -4.78 2.19
N ASP A 167 11.74 -4.95 2.66
CA ASP A 167 12.29 -6.27 2.99
C ASP A 167 11.41 -7.02 4.01
N ARG A 168 10.99 -6.34 5.07
CA ARG A 168 10.06 -6.91 6.05
C ARG A 168 8.73 -7.30 5.42
N LEU A 169 8.14 -6.44 4.59
CA LEU A 169 6.83 -6.70 3.97
C LEU A 169 6.89 -7.86 2.97
N VAL A 170 8.00 -7.99 2.24
CA VAL A 170 8.22 -9.12 1.33
C VAL A 170 8.40 -10.43 2.09
N ASN A 171 9.24 -10.45 3.14
CA ASN A 171 9.60 -11.68 3.84
C ASN A 171 8.61 -12.09 4.95
N HIS A 172 7.85 -11.16 5.52
CA HIS A 172 6.98 -11.42 6.68
C HIS A 172 5.54 -10.89 6.52
N GLY A 173 5.25 -10.19 5.43
CA GLY A 173 3.92 -9.62 5.16
C GLY A 173 3.53 -8.53 6.16
N TYR A 174 2.23 -8.40 6.37
CA TYR A 174 1.61 -7.32 7.15
C TYR A 174 1.29 -7.71 8.60
N SER A 175 1.32 -8.99 8.92
CA SER A 175 1.07 -9.46 10.27
C SER A 175 2.07 -8.88 11.26
N ARG A 176 1.60 -8.60 12.49
CA ARG A 176 2.47 -8.14 13.56
C ARG A 176 3.37 -9.28 14.02
N LEU A 177 4.67 -9.09 13.94
CA LEU A 177 5.62 -10.07 14.45
C LEU A 177 5.53 -10.17 15.98
N PRO A 178 5.79 -11.36 16.58
CA PRO A 178 5.74 -11.55 18.04
C PRO A 178 6.64 -10.57 18.80
N GLN A 179 7.85 -10.29 18.30
CA GLN A 179 8.81 -9.33 18.86
C GLN A 179 8.41 -7.85 18.63
N GLY A 180 7.33 -7.61 17.88
CA GLY A 180 6.88 -6.26 17.54
C GLY A 180 7.92 -5.48 16.73
N TYR A 181 8.16 -4.23 17.13
CA TYR A 181 9.05 -3.30 16.42
C TYR A 181 10.27 -2.88 17.24
N ASP A 182 10.66 -3.63 18.26
CA ASP A 182 11.77 -3.27 19.15
C ASP A 182 13.11 -3.16 18.41
N HIS A 183 13.28 -3.86 17.30
CA HIS A 183 14.45 -3.75 16.43
C HIS A 183 14.63 -2.34 15.83
N LEU A 184 13.55 -1.58 15.64
CA LEU A 184 13.61 -0.21 15.12
C LEU A 184 14.10 0.81 16.18
N LYS A 185 13.96 0.50 17.48
CA LYS A 185 14.46 1.37 18.56
C LYS A 185 15.98 1.56 18.48
N LYS A 186 16.71 0.53 18.09
CA LYS A 186 18.18 0.53 18.03
C LYS A 186 18.76 1.38 16.90
N GLN A 187 17.97 1.73 15.88
CA GLN A 187 18.45 2.51 14.72
C GLN A 187 18.45 4.02 14.98
N ASN A 188 17.64 4.49 15.93
CA ASN A 188 17.52 5.91 16.29
C ASN A 188 18.46 6.36 17.46
N THR A 189 19.32 5.47 17.95
CA THR A 189 20.29 5.76 19.02
C THR A 189 21.72 5.86 18.49
N LYS A 190 21.96 6.58 17.38
CA LYS A 190 23.31 7.06 17.09
C LYS A 190 23.44 8.49 17.59
N PRO A 191 24.49 8.77 18.39
CA PRO A 191 24.77 10.09 18.91
C PRO A 191 25.06 11.11 17.82
#